data_17b3934e474fb17b15a673280a1a0a0a
#
_entry.id   17b3934e474fb17b15a673280a1a0a0a
#
_cell.length_a   1.000
_cell.length_b   1.000
_cell.length_c   1.000
_cell.angle_alpha   90.00
_cell.angle_beta   90.00
_cell.angle_gamma   90.00
#
_symmetry.space_group_name_H-M   'P 1'
#
loop_
_entity.id
_entity.type
_entity.pdbx_description
1 polymer ?
#
loop_
_entity_poly.entity_id
_entity_poly.type
_entity_poly.pdbx_seq_one_letter_code
_entity_poly.pdbx_strand_id
1 'polypeptide(L)'
;MCIRDRNKYLITIPNIPDDEVPDGSSEEDNIEIFISNNDIKETKEFQNHWDIAKEYDILDFELGSKITGSGFPVYKGAGAKLQRALISYFLDKNINAGYLEYNVPHLVNQESAFSTGQLPDKDGQMYHIESDNFYLIPTSEVPLTNLYRDVIIENNELPICMTAYTPCFRREAGSYGSEVRGLNRVHQFDKVEIVRIEHPDKSEEAFDTMISHVKSILNELKLDYRVVNLCAGDLGFTSAITYDFEVYSKGQNKWLEISSVSNFRTFQSNRLNLRYKAEDGKNKHLHTLNGSSLALPRVMAALLENNQTKKGITIPNVLVPVSYTHLTLPTKA
;
A
#
# COMPACT_ATOMS: atom_id res chain seq x y z
N MET A 1 37.11 9.23 -12.75
CA MET A 1 36.25 8.48 -11.81
C MET A 1 36.09 7.06 -12.35
N CYS A 2 36.36 6.04 -11.53
CA CYS A 2 36.22 4.64 -11.93
C CYS A 2 34.72 4.30 -12.13
N ILE A 3 34.41 3.38 -13.05
CA ILE A 3 33.00 2.94 -13.29
C ILE A 3 32.33 2.48 -11.98
N ARG A 4 33.10 1.78 -11.13
CA ARG A 4 32.63 1.33 -9.81
C ARG A 4 32.22 2.50 -8.89
N ASP A 5 33.02 3.58 -8.89
CA ASP A 5 32.73 4.74 -8.03
C ASP A 5 31.55 5.53 -8.56
N ARG A 6 31.43 5.68 -9.89
CA ARG A 6 30.28 6.28 -10.53
C ARG A 6 28.97 5.55 -10.15
N ASN A 7 28.98 4.23 -10.22
CA ASN A 7 27.79 3.43 -9.89
C ASN A 7 27.37 3.59 -8.42
N LYS A 8 28.34 3.73 -7.49
CA LYS A 8 28.01 4.00 -6.08
C LYS A 8 27.24 5.31 -5.89
N TYR A 9 27.51 6.33 -6.69
CA TYR A 9 26.75 7.59 -6.62
C TYR A 9 25.40 7.47 -7.32
N LEU A 10 25.35 6.85 -8.50
CA LEU A 10 24.11 6.72 -9.29
C LEU A 10 23.00 6.00 -8.53
N ILE A 11 23.33 4.97 -7.74
CA ILE A 11 22.34 4.21 -6.97
C ILE A 11 21.71 5.01 -5.81
N THR A 12 22.30 6.15 -5.44
CA THR A 12 21.80 7.03 -4.36
C THR A 12 20.98 8.22 -4.87
N ILE A 13 20.88 8.37 -6.19
CA ILE A 13 20.10 9.43 -6.82
C ILE A 13 18.64 8.97 -6.90
N PRO A 14 17.67 9.77 -6.41
CA PRO A 14 16.26 9.46 -6.55
C PRO A 14 15.81 9.52 -8.01
N ASN A 15 14.60 9.06 -8.27
CA ASN A 15 13.94 9.26 -9.56
C ASN A 15 13.71 10.75 -9.81
N ILE A 16 13.47 11.10 -11.06
CA ILE A 16 13.14 12.47 -11.47
C ILE A 16 11.63 12.64 -11.38
N PRO A 17 11.12 13.62 -10.60
CA PRO A 17 9.70 13.91 -10.57
C PRO A 17 9.16 14.31 -11.95
N ASP A 18 7.93 13.92 -12.24
CA ASP A 18 7.20 14.38 -13.43
C ASP A 18 6.85 15.86 -13.31
N ASP A 19 6.61 16.54 -14.43
CA ASP A 19 6.27 17.98 -14.48
C ASP A 19 4.97 18.33 -13.73
N GLU A 20 4.10 17.35 -13.49
CA GLU A 20 2.82 17.50 -12.76
C GLU A 20 2.97 17.41 -11.24
N VAL A 21 4.16 17.07 -10.75
CA VAL A 21 4.44 16.97 -9.32
C VAL A 21 4.60 18.37 -8.74
N PRO A 22 3.86 18.72 -7.68
CA PRO A 22 3.98 20.04 -7.04
C PRO A 22 5.36 20.27 -6.46
N ASP A 23 5.84 21.50 -6.51
CA ASP A 23 6.99 21.92 -5.72
C ASP A 23 6.63 21.86 -4.22
N GLY A 24 7.56 21.40 -3.38
CA GLY A 24 7.35 21.31 -1.94
C GLY A 24 8.50 20.59 -1.25
N SER A 25 8.49 20.64 0.09
CA SER A 25 9.56 20.10 0.93
C SER A 25 9.06 19.07 1.96
N SER A 26 7.75 18.98 2.19
CA SER A 26 7.13 18.11 3.19
C SER A 26 5.67 17.76 2.82
N GLU A 27 5.06 16.87 3.58
CA GLU A 27 3.65 16.48 3.43
C GLU A 27 2.66 17.65 3.50
N GLU A 28 3.03 18.78 4.13
CA GLU A 28 2.20 19.98 4.21
C GLU A 28 2.05 20.69 2.85
N ASP A 29 2.95 20.42 1.90
CA ASP A 29 2.95 21.00 0.56
C ASP A 29 2.22 20.11 -0.47
N ASN A 30 1.68 18.97 -0.04
CA ASN A 30 0.90 18.07 -0.89
C ASN A 30 -0.42 18.74 -1.32
N ILE A 31 -0.86 18.50 -2.56
CA ILE A 31 -2.05 19.13 -3.11
C ILE A 31 -3.23 18.17 -3.10
N GLU A 32 -4.32 18.53 -2.42
CA GLU A 32 -5.59 17.82 -2.53
C GLU A 32 -6.18 18.03 -3.94
N ILE A 33 -6.31 16.95 -4.70
CA ILE A 33 -6.84 16.97 -6.07
C ILE A 33 -8.26 16.42 -6.16
N PHE A 34 -8.76 15.77 -5.12
CA PHE A 34 -10.11 15.23 -5.06
C PHE A 34 -10.53 14.98 -3.61
N ILE A 35 -11.80 15.24 -3.31
CA ILE A 35 -12.46 14.85 -2.06
C ILE A 35 -13.84 14.27 -2.37
N SER A 36 -14.17 13.13 -1.75
CA SER A 36 -15.44 12.43 -1.99
C SER A 36 -16.64 13.09 -1.28
N ASN A 37 -16.40 13.79 -0.17
CA ASN A 37 -17.43 14.44 0.65
C ASN A 37 -16.88 15.75 1.23
N ASN A 38 -17.44 16.87 0.80
CA ASN A 38 -17.04 18.22 1.26
C ASN A 38 -17.68 18.62 2.60
N ASP A 39 -18.65 17.84 3.12
CA ASP A 39 -19.39 18.15 4.34
C ASP A 39 -18.85 17.43 5.58
N ILE A 40 -17.61 16.94 5.53
CA ILE A 40 -16.95 16.28 6.66
C ILE A 40 -16.80 17.28 7.81
N LYS A 41 -17.33 16.91 8.98
CA LYS A 41 -17.26 17.71 10.19
C LYS A 41 -16.62 16.91 11.31
N GLU A 42 -15.79 17.58 12.09
CA GLU A 42 -15.29 17.01 13.34
C GLU A 42 -16.43 16.64 14.27
N THR A 43 -16.29 15.51 14.92
CA THR A 43 -17.28 15.02 15.87
C THR A 43 -16.61 14.36 17.07
N LYS A 44 -17.25 14.39 18.23
CA LYS A 44 -16.83 13.69 19.45
C LYS A 44 -17.72 12.48 19.77
N GLU A 45 -18.61 12.13 18.84
CA GLU A 45 -19.60 11.06 19.06
C GLU A 45 -19.04 9.66 18.77
N PHE A 46 -17.91 9.57 18.07
CA PHE A 46 -17.32 8.30 17.66
C PHE A 46 -16.12 7.92 18.53
N GLN A 47 -16.08 6.64 18.91
CA GLN A 47 -14.94 6.06 19.62
C GLN A 47 -13.80 5.75 18.63
N ASN A 48 -12.58 5.75 19.13
CA ASN A 48 -11.41 5.31 18.37
C ASN A 48 -11.39 3.80 18.20
N HIS A 49 -10.79 3.31 17.12
CA HIS A 49 -10.73 1.87 16.84
C HIS A 49 -10.05 1.04 17.94
N TRP A 50 -9.09 1.57 18.68
CA TRP A 50 -8.46 0.84 19.79
C TRP A 50 -9.39 0.68 21.02
N ASP A 51 -10.31 1.61 21.26
CA ASP A 51 -11.31 1.49 22.32
C ASP A 51 -12.41 0.50 21.91
N ILE A 52 -12.87 0.58 20.65
CA ILE A 52 -13.76 -0.40 20.03
C ILE A 52 -13.16 -1.80 20.07
N ALA A 53 -11.89 -1.94 19.66
CA ALA A 53 -11.18 -3.21 19.65
C ALA A 53 -11.15 -3.88 21.02
N LYS A 54 -10.96 -3.10 22.08
CA LYS A 54 -11.00 -3.55 23.47
C LYS A 54 -12.40 -3.92 23.91
N GLU A 55 -13.40 -3.11 23.57
CA GLU A 55 -14.81 -3.34 23.94
C GLU A 55 -15.34 -4.63 23.33
N TYR A 56 -15.03 -4.90 22.06
CA TYR A 56 -15.55 -6.07 21.33
C TYR A 56 -14.57 -7.26 21.31
N ASP A 57 -13.41 -7.15 21.95
CA ASP A 57 -12.36 -8.18 22.02
C ASP A 57 -11.94 -8.73 20.64
N ILE A 58 -11.78 -7.83 19.68
CA ILE A 58 -11.46 -8.17 18.26
C ILE A 58 -9.99 -7.94 17.87
N LEU A 59 -9.28 -7.12 18.66
CA LEU A 59 -7.84 -6.85 18.52
C LEU A 59 -7.19 -6.81 19.88
N ASP A 60 -5.97 -7.34 19.96
CA ASP A 60 -5.21 -7.39 21.21
C ASP A 60 -3.75 -6.99 20.98
N PHE A 61 -3.40 -5.79 21.42
CA PHE A 61 -2.05 -5.23 21.28
C PHE A 61 -1.11 -5.72 22.39
N GLU A 62 -1.66 -6.09 23.57
CA GLU A 62 -0.86 -6.61 24.70
C GLU A 62 -0.35 -8.03 24.40
N LEU A 63 -1.23 -8.90 23.84
CA LEU A 63 -0.80 -10.22 23.37
C LEU A 63 0.25 -10.12 22.27
N GLY A 64 0.12 -9.19 21.34
CA GLY A 64 1.12 -8.94 20.31
C GLY A 64 2.46 -8.51 20.90
N SER A 65 2.43 -7.58 21.85
CA SER A 65 3.63 -7.15 22.58
C SER A 65 4.29 -8.27 23.36
N LYS A 66 3.51 -9.21 23.92
CA LYS A 66 4.00 -10.40 24.61
C LYS A 66 4.73 -11.38 23.68
N ILE A 67 4.24 -11.52 22.44
CA ILE A 67 4.79 -12.48 21.46
C ILE A 67 6.05 -11.93 20.79
N THR A 68 6.02 -10.64 20.39
CA THR A 68 7.06 -10.07 19.53
C THR A 68 7.57 -8.71 20.05
N GLY A 69 6.66 -7.80 20.39
CA GLY A 69 6.95 -6.43 20.79
C GLY A 69 5.80 -5.48 20.46
N SER A 70 5.93 -4.20 20.79
CA SER A 70 4.94 -3.20 20.42
C SER A 70 4.84 -3.07 18.89
N GLY A 71 3.66 -2.69 18.39
CA GLY A 71 3.43 -2.56 16.95
C GLY A 71 3.11 -3.87 16.21
N PHE A 72 2.86 -4.97 16.92
CA PHE A 72 2.44 -6.26 16.37
C PHE A 72 1.05 -6.63 16.91
N PRO A 73 -0.05 -6.23 16.25
CA PRO A 73 -1.40 -6.51 16.74
C PRO A 73 -1.77 -8.00 16.56
N VAL A 74 -2.56 -8.53 17.49
CA VAL A 74 -3.21 -9.85 17.35
C VAL A 74 -4.68 -9.63 17.03
N TYR A 75 -5.12 -10.12 15.87
CA TYR A 75 -6.53 -10.12 15.48
C TYR A 75 -7.23 -11.34 16.08
N LYS A 76 -8.42 -11.15 16.68
CA LYS A 76 -9.16 -12.19 17.38
C LYS A 76 -10.58 -12.32 16.85
N GLY A 77 -11.13 -13.51 16.85
CA GLY A 77 -12.54 -13.77 16.59
C GLY A 77 -13.12 -13.04 15.38
N ALA A 78 -14.05 -12.13 15.60
CA ALA A 78 -14.67 -11.32 14.55
C ALA A 78 -13.68 -10.39 13.84
N GLY A 79 -12.66 -9.88 14.53
CA GLY A 79 -11.59 -9.06 13.93
C GLY A 79 -10.76 -9.85 12.92
N ALA A 80 -10.32 -11.06 13.28
CA ALA A 80 -9.60 -11.95 12.35
C ALA A 80 -10.47 -12.35 11.15
N LYS A 81 -11.78 -12.53 11.36
CA LYS A 81 -12.73 -12.82 10.29
C LYS A 81 -12.89 -11.63 9.34
N LEU A 82 -13.00 -10.40 9.87
CA LEU A 82 -13.10 -9.18 9.07
C LEU A 82 -11.81 -8.95 8.26
N GLN A 83 -10.63 -9.18 8.86
CA GLN A 83 -9.34 -9.11 8.19
C GLN A 83 -9.31 -10.02 6.95
N ARG A 84 -9.67 -11.29 7.13
CA ARG A 84 -9.72 -12.27 6.03
C ARG A 84 -10.77 -11.91 4.97
N ALA A 85 -11.92 -11.35 5.36
CA ALA A 85 -12.96 -10.91 4.43
C ALA A 85 -12.47 -9.73 3.57
N LEU A 86 -11.75 -8.77 4.15
CA LEU A 86 -11.12 -7.67 3.42
C LEU A 86 -10.09 -8.18 2.40
N ILE A 87 -9.22 -9.12 2.80
CA ILE A 87 -8.23 -9.73 1.89
C ILE A 87 -8.94 -10.35 0.69
N SER A 88 -9.92 -11.22 0.93
CA SER A 88 -10.66 -11.90 -0.15
C SER A 88 -11.38 -10.88 -1.06
N TYR A 89 -12.05 -9.90 -0.48
CA TYR A 89 -12.75 -8.87 -1.24
C TYR A 89 -11.81 -8.07 -2.15
N PHE A 90 -10.65 -7.64 -1.65
CA PHE A 90 -9.70 -6.86 -2.43
C PHE A 90 -9.07 -7.69 -3.56
N LEU A 91 -8.72 -8.94 -3.29
CA LEU A 91 -8.21 -9.85 -4.33
C LEU A 91 -9.26 -10.09 -5.43
N ASP A 92 -10.50 -10.40 -5.05
CA ASP A 92 -11.58 -10.62 -6.02
C ASP A 92 -11.84 -9.36 -6.87
N LYS A 93 -11.79 -8.17 -6.28
CA LYS A 93 -11.91 -6.90 -7.00
C LYS A 93 -10.78 -6.71 -8.02
N ASN A 94 -9.56 -7.02 -7.65
CA ASN A 94 -8.39 -6.91 -8.53
C ASN A 94 -8.46 -7.93 -9.67
N ILE A 95 -8.81 -9.19 -9.37
CA ILE A 95 -8.99 -10.24 -10.39
C ILE A 95 -10.07 -9.84 -11.40
N ASN A 96 -11.20 -9.32 -10.92
CA ASN A 96 -12.28 -8.84 -11.79
C ASN A 96 -11.88 -7.61 -12.62
N ALA A 97 -10.89 -6.85 -12.19
CA ALA A 97 -10.29 -5.74 -12.95
C ALA A 97 -9.17 -6.18 -13.91
N GLY A 98 -8.92 -7.48 -14.04
CA GLY A 98 -7.97 -8.06 -14.99
C GLY A 98 -6.55 -8.26 -14.43
N TYR A 99 -6.34 -8.16 -13.12
CA TYR A 99 -5.06 -8.49 -12.50
C TYR A 99 -4.96 -10.00 -12.27
N LEU A 100 -3.80 -10.58 -12.59
CA LEU A 100 -3.49 -11.98 -12.27
C LEU A 100 -2.98 -12.08 -10.85
N GLU A 101 -3.60 -12.94 -10.03
CA GLU A 101 -3.20 -13.17 -8.65
C GLU A 101 -1.94 -14.05 -8.58
N TYR A 102 -1.02 -13.63 -7.73
CA TYR A 102 0.20 -14.37 -7.40
C TYR A 102 0.31 -14.59 -5.89
N ASN A 103 0.86 -15.72 -5.51
CA ASN A 103 1.31 -15.98 -4.15
C ASN A 103 2.84 -16.03 -4.16
N VAL A 104 3.47 -15.04 -3.55
CA VAL A 104 4.91 -14.78 -3.65
C VAL A 104 5.64 -15.02 -2.32
N PRO A 105 6.96 -15.29 -2.33
CA PRO A 105 7.76 -15.38 -1.11
C PRO A 105 7.77 -14.07 -0.31
N HIS A 106 7.76 -14.19 1.02
CA HIS A 106 7.85 -13.05 1.93
C HIS A 106 9.28 -12.67 2.31
N LEU A 107 10.24 -13.48 1.93
CA LEU A 107 11.67 -13.23 2.03
C LEU A 107 12.24 -12.99 0.63
N VAL A 108 13.05 -11.95 0.50
CA VAL A 108 13.71 -11.63 -0.77
C VAL A 108 15.22 -11.46 -0.55
N ASN A 109 15.99 -11.72 -1.59
CA ASN A 109 17.43 -11.48 -1.59
C ASN A 109 17.75 -9.97 -1.78
N GLN A 110 18.99 -9.62 -1.52
CA GLN A 110 19.49 -8.24 -1.65
C GLN A 110 19.22 -7.64 -3.03
N GLU A 111 19.38 -8.44 -4.09
CA GLU A 111 19.21 -7.97 -5.47
C GLU A 111 17.73 -7.60 -5.75
N SER A 112 16.79 -8.38 -5.24
CA SER A 112 15.36 -8.07 -5.36
C SER A 112 14.99 -6.78 -4.61
N ALA A 113 15.49 -6.60 -3.39
CA ALA A 113 15.26 -5.38 -2.63
C ALA A 113 15.92 -4.15 -3.27
N PHE A 114 17.08 -4.32 -3.91
CA PHE A 114 17.75 -3.26 -4.67
C PHE A 114 16.98 -2.88 -5.94
N SER A 115 16.48 -3.87 -6.66
CA SER A 115 15.87 -3.65 -7.98
C SER A 115 14.60 -2.80 -7.92
N THR A 116 13.84 -2.88 -6.83
CA THR A 116 12.65 -2.05 -6.59
C THR A 116 12.94 -0.81 -5.75
N GLY A 117 14.20 -0.59 -5.36
CA GLY A 117 14.63 0.64 -4.68
C GLY A 117 14.51 0.64 -3.16
N GLN A 118 14.21 -0.51 -2.53
CA GLN A 118 14.22 -0.64 -1.07
C GLN A 118 15.64 -0.56 -0.49
N LEU A 119 16.65 -0.89 -1.31
CA LEU A 119 18.05 -0.73 -0.98
C LEU A 119 18.72 0.30 -1.90
N PRO A 120 19.67 1.10 -1.39
CA PRO A 120 20.14 1.15 0.00
C PRO A 120 19.07 1.67 0.96
N ASP A 121 18.85 1.00 2.09
CA ASP A 121 17.87 1.36 3.11
C ASP A 121 18.39 2.54 3.95
N LYS A 122 18.13 3.76 3.50
CA LYS A 122 18.60 4.99 4.15
C LYS A 122 17.84 5.27 5.47
N ASP A 123 16.61 4.83 5.55
CA ASP A 123 15.71 5.14 6.65
C ASP A 123 15.61 4.01 7.69
N GLY A 124 16.32 2.90 7.45
CA GLY A 124 16.36 1.76 8.34
C GLY A 124 15.03 1.02 8.46
N GLN A 125 14.24 0.97 7.39
CA GLN A 125 12.87 0.40 7.39
C GLN A 125 12.83 -1.11 7.19
N MET A 126 13.87 -1.70 6.61
CA MET A 126 13.91 -3.12 6.28
C MET A 126 14.29 -4.00 7.46
N TYR A 127 13.54 -5.08 7.67
CA TYR A 127 13.98 -6.20 8.52
C TYR A 127 14.96 -7.07 7.74
N HIS A 128 16.19 -7.18 8.23
CA HIS A 128 17.27 -7.95 7.61
C HIS A 128 17.63 -9.18 8.45
N ILE A 129 17.71 -10.34 7.80
CA ILE A 129 18.17 -11.61 8.37
C ILE A 129 19.64 -11.79 7.95
N GLU A 130 20.56 -11.41 8.83
CA GLU A 130 22.00 -11.36 8.52
C GLU A 130 22.59 -12.72 8.16
N SER A 131 22.16 -13.81 8.83
CA SER A 131 22.69 -15.17 8.62
C SER A 131 22.56 -15.65 7.19
N ASP A 132 21.46 -15.27 6.51
CA ASP A 132 21.12 -15.76 5.17
C ASP A 132 21.14 -14.63 4.12
N ASN A 133 21.37 -13.40 4.57
CA ASN A 133 21.30 -12.17 3.74
C ASN A 133 19.95 -12.03 3.02
N PHE A 134 18.87 -12.31 3.74
CA PHE A 134 17.50 -12.09 3.26
C PHE A 134 16.85 -10.92 3.96
N TYR A 135 15.84 -10.36 3.30
CA TYR A 135 15.04 -9.25 3.80
C TYR A 135 13.56 -9.66 3.85
N LEU A 136 12.87 -9.32 4.94
CA LEU A 136 11.42 -9.40 4.99
C LEU A 136 10.83 -8.30 4.11
N ILE A 137 9.85 -8.63 3.29
CA ILE A 137 9.26 -7.68 2.34
C ILE A 137 8.45 -6.57 3.04
N PRO A 138 8.63 -5.29 2.67
CA PRO A 138 7.81 -4.19 3.16
C PRO A 138 6.52 -4.03 2.33
N THR A 139 6.43 -4.71 1.19
CA THR A 139 5.33 -4.70 0.22
C THR A 139 5.50 -5.87 -0.76
N SER A 140 4.41 -6.42 -1.27
CA SER A 140 4.47 -7.44 -2.33
C SER A 140 4.92 -6.88 -3.69
N GLU A 141 4.99 -5.58 -3.86
CA GLU A 141 5.63 -4.94 -5.01
C GLU A 141 7.02 -5.52 -5.26
N VAL A 142 7.82 -5.71 -4.19
CA VAL A 142 9.20 -6.20 -4.31
C VAL A 142 9.26 -7.57 -5.00
N PRO A 143 8.64 -8.64 -4.50
CA PRO A 143 8.68 -9.92 -5.19
C PRO A 143 7.92 -9.92 -6.52
N LEU A 144 6.76 -9.25 -6.64
CA LEU A 144 5.99 -9.22 -7.88
C LEU A 144 6.77 -8.61 -9.04
N THR A 145 7.35 -7.43 -8.84
CA THR A 145 8.10 -6.74 -9.89
C THR A 145 9.37 -7.53 -10.28
N ASN A 146 10.00 -8.21 -9.31
CA ASN A 146 11.18 -9.02 -9.55
C ASN A 146 10.92 -10.34 -10.29
N LEU A 147 9.67 -10.77 -10.48
CA LEU A 147 9.34 -11.88 -11.38
C LEU A 147 9.82 -11.62 -12.81
N TYR A 148 9.95 -10.36 -13.18
CA TYR A 148 10.37 -9.91 -14.50
C TYR A 148 11.78 -9.32 -14.54
N ARG A 149 12.61 -9.59 -13.53
CA ARG A 149 14.03 -9.18 -13.54
C ARG A 149 14.80 -9.95 -14.62
N ASP A 150 15.64 -9.21 -15.38
CA ASP A 150 16.43 -9.71 -16.52
C ASP A 150 15.59 -10.27 -17.69
N VAL A 151 14.33 -9.86 -17.83
CA VAL A 151 13.41 -10.30 -18.87
C VAL A 151 13.34 -9.27 -20.00
N ILE A 152 13.22 -9.76 -21.23
CA ILE A 152 12.81 -9.00 -22.42
C ILE A 152 11.43 -9.50 -22.82
N ILE A 153 10.43 -8.60 -22.75
CA ILE A 153 9.02 -8.91 -23.03
C ILE A 153 8.70 -8.60 -24.49
N GLU A 154 7.94 -9.43 -25.14
CA GLU A 154 7.40 -9.11 -26.45
C GLU A 154 6.25 -8.09 -26.32
N ASN A 155 6.16 -7.14 -27.25
CA ASN A 155 5.22 -6.02 -27.16
C ASN A 155 3.75 -6.44 -27.04
N ASN A 156 3.39 -7.60 -27.59
CA ASN A 156 2.03 -8.15 -27.50
C ASN A 156 1.68 -8.82 -26.17
N GLU A 157 2.65 -8.96 -25.26
CA GLU A 157 2.42 -9.48 -23.91
C GLU A 157 2.06 -8.39 -22.90
N LEU A 158 2.13 -7.10 -23.30
CA LEU A 158 1.78 -5.95 -22.48
C LEU A 158 0.29 -5.60 -22.60
N PRO A 159 -0.34 -5.06 -21.53
CA PRO A 159 0.23 -4.82 -20.20
C PRO A 159 0.29 -6.10 -19.36
N ILE A 160 1.22 -6.15 -18.40
CA ILE A 160 1.26 -7.17 -17.34
C ILE A 160 0.67 -6.59 -16.08
N CYS A 161 -0.44 -7.17 -15.63
CA CYS A 161 -1.16 -6.72 -14.44
C CYS A 161 -1.14 -7.83 -13.38
N MET A 162 -0.58 -7.55 -12.21
CA MET A 162 -0.36 -8.51 -11.14
C MET A 162 -0.95 -8.03 -9.83
N THR A 163 -1.49 -8.94 -9.02
CA THR A 163 -1.91 -8.65 -7.65
C THR A 163 -1.42 -9.74 -6.71
N ALA A 164 -1.12 -9.36 -5.48
CA ALA A 164 -0.82 -10.30 -4.41
C ALA A 164 -1.27 -9.76 -3.05
N TYR A 165 -1.72 -10.66 -2.20
CA TYR A 165 -1.82 -10.45 -0.77
C TYR A 165 -0.54 -10.93 -0.10
N THR A 166 0.03 -10.11 0.78
CA THR A 166 1.12 -10.52 1.67
C THR A 166 1.05 -9.82 3.02
N PRO A 167 1.56 -10.43 4.10
CA PRO A 167 2.06 -9.68 5.23
C PRO A 167 3.23 -8.81 4.75
N CYS A 168 3.31 -7.60 5.31
CA CYS A 168 4.34 -6.62 5.03
C CYS A 168 5.04 -6.27 6.36
N PHE A 169 6.34 -6.02 6.30
CA PHE A 169 7.17 -5.79 7.48
C PHE A 169 7.94 -4.49 7.34
N ARG A 170 7.70 -3.54 8.27
CA ARG A 170 8.40 -2.26 8.32
C ARG A 170 8.86 -1.98 9.75
N ARG A 171 10.08 -1.49 9.89
CA ARG A 171 10.63 -1.16 11.22
C ARG A 171 9.99 0.09 11.82
N GLU A 172 9.30 0.89 11.00
CA GLU A 172 8.68 2.16 11.40
C GLU A 172 9.64 3.05 12.21
N ALA A 173 10.92 3.05 11.81
CA ALA A 173 11.97 3.77 12.48
C ALA A 173 11.67 5.27 12.50
N GLY A 174 11.78 5.89 13.68
CA GLY A 174 11.51 7.33 13.85
C GLY A 174 10.07 7.71 14.14
N SER A 175 9.13 6.76 14.18
CA SER A 175 7.71 7.05 14.48
C SER A 175 7.43 6.90 15.98
N TYR A 176 6.80 7.93 16.60
CA TYR A 176 6.53 7.97 18.04
C TYR A 176 5.17 8.60 18.36
N GLY A 177 4.68 8.35 19.58
CA GLY A 177 3.55 9.06 20.19
C GLY A 177 2.18 8.63 19.70
N SER A 178 1.24 9.57 19.55
CA SER A 178 -0.16 9.29 19.19
C SER A 178 -0.34 8.76 17.77
N GLU A 179 0.59 9.03 16.87
CA GLU A 179 0.52 8.59 15.48
C GLU A 179 0.70 7.08 15.31
N VAL A 180 1.38 6.42 16.26
CA VAL A 180 1.61 4.96 16.24
C VAL A 180 0.55 4.19 17.02
N ARG A 181 -0.50 4.87 17.56
CA ARG A 181 -1.49 4.19 18.40
C ARG A 181 -2.42 3.30 17.57
N GLY A 182 -2.69 2.11 18.10
CA GLY A 182 -3.63 1.17 17.50
C GLY A 182 -3.10 0.61 16.18
N LEU A 183 -3.92 0.71 15.14
CA LEU A 183 -3.62 0.23 13.78
C LEU A 183 -3.03 1.29 12.85
N ASN A 184 -2.74 2.49 13.36
CA ASN A 184 -2.25 3.59 12.52
C ASN A 184 -0.87 3.31 11.92
N ARG A 185 0.06 2.79 12.74
CA ARG A 185 1.39 2.33 12.32
C ARG A 185 1.76 1.06 13.06
N VAL A 186 2.05 0.02 12.33
CA VAL A 186 2.37 -1.31 12.86
C VAL A 186 3.54 -1.91 12.11
N HIS A 187 4.38 -2.69 12.80
CA HIS A 187 5.58 -3.30 12.24
C HIS A 187 5.28 -4.46 11.30
N GLN A 188 4.16 -5.13 11.51
CA GLN A 188 3.64 -6.17 10.62
C GLN A 188 2.19 -5.86 10.29
N PHE A 189 1.84 -5.87 9.00
CA PHE A 189 0.48 -5.60 8.52
C PHE A 189 0.21 -6.33 7.22
N ASP A 190 -1.06 -6.58 6.95
CA ASP A 190 -1.51 -7.17 5.71
C ASP A 190 -1.83 -6.10 4.66
N LYS A 191 -1.41 -6.37 3.42
CA LYS A 191 -1.66 -5.49 2.28
C LYS A 191 -1.97 -6.31 1.03
N VAL A 192 -2.95 -5.86 0.28
CA VAL A 192 -3.17 -6.32 -1.09
C VAL A 192 -2.58 -5.27 -2.03
N GLU A 193 -1.74 -5.70 -2.94
CA GLU A 193 -1.00 -4.84 -3.87
C GLU A 193 -1.41 -5.13 -5.30
N ILE A 194 -1.39 -4.10 -6.14
CA ILE A 194 -1.48 -4.19 -7.59
C ILE A 194 -0.21 -3.62 -8.21
N VAL A 195 0.34 -4.34 -9.18
CA VAL A 195 1.55 -3.95 -9.92
C VAL A 195 1.26 -4.04 -11.41
N ARG A 196 1.69 -3.04 -12.17
CA ARG A 196 1.64 -3.07 -13.63
C ARG A 196 3.02 -2.87 -14.23
N ILE A 197 3.28 -3.63 -15.30
CA ILE A 197 4.39 -3.39 -16.22
C ILE A 197 3.75 -2.96 -17.53
N GLU A 198 4.11 -1.76 -17.98
CA GLU A 198 3.39 -1.09 -19.06
C GLU A 198 4.34 -0.52 -20.13
N HIS A 199 3.83 -0.41 -21.35
CA HIS A 199 4.51 0.33 -22.41
C HIS A 199 4.63 1.81 -22.00
N PRO A 200 5.79 2.48 -22.22
CA PRO A 200 5.99 3.87 -21.83
C PRO A 200 4.87 4.82 -22.29
N ASP A 201 4.41 4.68 -23.53
CA ASP A 201 3.38 5.55 -24.11
C ASP A 201 1.97 5.35 -23.51
N LYS A 202 1.78 4.31 -22.71
CA LYS A 202 0.48 3.98 -22.07
C LYS A 202 0.50 4.08 -20.56
N SER A 203 1.64 4.44 -19.98
CA SER A 203 1.79 4.40 -18.52
C SER A 203 0.98 5.48 -17.79
N GLU A 204 0.64 6.59 -18.44
CA GLU A 204 -0.26 7.62 -17.88
C GLU A 204 -1.70 7.12 -17.84
N GLU A 205 -2.22 6.57 -18.94
CA GLU A 205 -3.54 5.93 -18.97
C GLU A 205 -3.65 4.79 -17.95
N ALA A 206 -2.56 4.02 -17.80
CA ALA A 206 -2.46 2.96 -16.80
C ALA A 206 -2.52 3.50 -15.37
N PHE A 207 -1.86 4.62 -15.09
CA PHE A 207 -1.88 5.30 -13.81
C PHE A 207 -3.30 5.77 -13.45
N ASP A 208 -3.98 6.44 -14.37
CA ASP A 208 -5.38 6.87 -14.20
C ASP A 208 -6.35 5.69 -13.99
N THR A 209 -6.10 4.58 -14.67
CA THR A 209 -6.88 3.35 -14.51
C THR A 209 -6.71 2.78 -13.09
N MET A 210 -5.49 2.76 -12.56
CA MET A 210 -5.21 2.31 -11.19
C MET A 210 -5.85 3.21 -10.15
N ILE A 211 -5.78 4.55 -10.33
CA ILE A 211 -6.45 5.54 -9.48
C ILE A 211 -7.96 5.29 -9.47
N SER A 212 -8.57 5.13 -10.64
CA SER A 212 -10.01 4.86 -10.78
C SER A 212 -10.41 3.55 -10.11
N HIS A 213 -9.56 2.52 -10.18
CA HIS A 213 -9.78 1.24 -9.52
C HIS A 213 -9.80 1.40 -7.99
N VAL A 214 -8.83 2.09 -7.40
CA VAL A 214 -8.79 2.36 -5.95
C VAL A 214 -9.99 3.17 -5.51
N LYS A 215 -10.37 4.23 -6.26
CA LYS A 215 -11.60 5.01 -6.01
C LYS A 215 -12.85 4.12 -5.98
N SER A 216 -12.95 3.16 -6.90
CA SER A 216 -14.10 2.24 -6.96
C SER A 216 -14.23 1.39 -5.69
N ILE A 217 -13.11 0.89 -5.15
CA ILE A 217 -13.07 0.10 -3.92
C ILE A 217 -13.55 0.94 -2.72
N LEU A 218 -13.05 2.17 -2.60
CA LEU A 218 -13.42 3.07 -1.51
C LEU A 218 -14.91 3.46 -1.54
N ASN A 219 -15.44 3.73 -2.74
CA ASN A 219 -16.86 4.02 -2.93
C ASN A 219 -17.75 2.83 -2.54
N GLU A 220 -17.36 1.59 -2.87
CA GLU A 220 -18.09 0.39 -2.48
C GLU A 220 -18.04 0.14 -0.96
N LEU A 221 -16.91 0.45 -0.32
CA LEU A 221 -16.78 0.42 1.14
C LEU A 221 -17.51 1.57 1.84
N LYS A 222 -17.98 2.57 1.08
CA LYS A 222 -18.66 3.77 1.59
C LYS A 222 -17.82 4.55 2.61
N LEU A 223 -16.53 4.66 2.33
CA LEU A 223 -15.62 5.47 3.11
C LEU A 223 -15.50 6.86 2.50
N ASP A 224 -15.55 7.89 3.33
CA ASP A 224 -15.22 9.26 2.91
C ASP A 224 -13.70 9.35 2.75
N TYR A 225 -13.23 9.80 1.58
CA TYR A 225 -11.80 9.84 1.25
C TYR A 225 -11.43 11.08 0.45
N ARG A 226 -10.14 11.41 0.47
CA ARG A 226 -9.53 12.39 -0.43
C ARG A 226 -8.36 11.76 -1.17
N VAL A 227 -7.93 12.41 -2.25
CA VAL A 227 -6.74 12.06 -3.03
C VAL A 227 -5.82 13.26 -3.02
N VAL A 228 -4.57 13.04 -2.68
CA VAL A 228 -3.53 14.07 -2.66
C VAL A 228 -2.42 13.72 -3.65
N ASN A 229 -1.96 14.71 -4.41
CA ASN A 229 -0.77 14.62 -5.24
C ASN A 229 0.43 14.99 -4.37
N LEU A 230 1.36 14.06 -4.19
CA LEU A 230 2.54 14.29 -3.37
C LEU A 230 3.47 15.30 -4.04
N CYS A 231 4.00 16.23 -3.25
CA CYS A 231 5.02 17.19 -3.70
C CYS A 231 6.40 16.53 -3.82
N ALA A 232 7.33 17.19 -4.48
CA ALA A 232 8.66 16.66 -4.74
C ALA A 232 9.45 16.27 -3.47
N GLY A 233 9.21 16.96 -2.35
CA GLY A 233 9.86 16.69 -1.06
C GLY A 233 9.29 15.49 -0.30
N ASP A 234 8.05 15.06 -0.63
CA ASP A 234 7.37 13.93 0.00
C ASP A 234 7.33 12.69 -0.92
N LEU A 235 7.76 12.81 -2.17
CA LEU A 235 7.86 11.67 -3.08
C LEU A 235 8.82 10.60 -2.56
N GLY A 236 8.41 9.36 -2.63
CA GLY A 236 9.27 8.20 -2.40
C GLY A 236 10.47 8.18 -3.35
N PHE A 237 11.61 7.67 -2.89
CA PHE A 237 12.90 7.64 -3.61
C PHE A 237 12.81 7.15 -5.07
N THR A 238 11.90 6.23 -5.36
CA THR A 238 11.78 5.57 -6.67
C THR A 238 10.69 6.17 -7.57
N SER A 239 9.79 6.96 -7.00
CA SER A 239 8.60 7.45 -7.69
C SER A 239 8.87 8.67 -8.56
N ALA A 240 8.25 8.74 -9.73
CA ALA A 240 8.18 9.94 -10.56
C ALA A 240 6.92 10.77 -10.27
N ILE A 241 5.82 10.10 -9.92
CA ILE A 241 4.57 10.72 -9.46
C ILE A 241 3.85 9.74 -8.54
N THR A 242 3.23 10.26 -7.49
CA THR A 242 2.45 9.47 -6.53
C THR A 242 1.19 10.21 -6.12
N TYR A 243 0.06 9.50 -6.12
CA TYR A 243 -1.19 9.95 -5.53
C TYR A 243 -1.52 9.08 -4.32
N ASP A 244 -1.68 9.72 -3.18
CA ASP A 244 -2.11 9.07 -1.94
C ASP A 244 -3.61 9.19 -1.73
N PHE A 245 -4.19 8.11 -1.24
CA PHE A 245 -5.60 8.05 -0.86
C PHE A 245 -5.68 8.03 0.66
N GLU A 246 -6.39 8.99 1.19
CA GLU A 246 -6.60 9.10 2.63
C GLU A 246 -8.09 8.99 2.95
N VAL A 247 -8.43 8.19 3.96
CA VAL A 247 -9.80 8.09 4.48
C VAL A 247 -9.94 8.93 5.74
N TYR A 248 -11.10 9.57 5.90
CA TYR A 248 -11.38 10.32 7.11
C TYR A 248 -11.78 9.39 8.25
N SER A 249 -11.02 9.42 9.34
CA SER A 249 -11.30 8.72 10.58
C SER A 249 -12.16 9.59 11.49
N LYS A 250 -13.42 9.22 11.68
CA LYS A 250 -14.36 9.95 12.55
C LYS A 250 -14.02 9.85 14.03
N GLY A 251 -13.41 8.76 14.45
CA GLY A 251 -12.96 8.57 15.83
C GLY A 251 -11.76 9.44 16.18
N GLN A 252 -10.83 9.63 15.23
CA GLN A 252 -9.60 10.38 15.43
C GLN A 252 -9.68 11.82 14.92
N ASN A 253 -10.72 12.16 14.15
CA ASN A 253 -10.89 13.45 13.46
C ASN A 253 -9.67 13.83 12.62
N LYS A 254 -9.15 12.86 11.84
CA LYS A 254 -8.01 13.06 10.95
C LYS A 254 -8.08 12.18 9.70
N TRP A 255 -7.32 12.56 8.71
CA TRP A 255 -7.09 11.76 7.52
C TRP A 255 -6.06 10.66 7.80
N LEU A 256 -6.29 9.47 7.24
CA LEU A 256 -5.42 8.30 7.34
C LEU A 256 -5.10 7.82 5.93
N GLU A 257 -3.85 7.87 5.53
CA GLU A 257 -3.39 7.28 4.27
C GLU A 257 -3.64 5.76 4.29
N ILE A 258 -4.33 5.25 3.26
CA ILE A 258 -4.69 3.83 3.13
C ILE A 258 -4.18 3.19 1.85
N SER A 259 -3.82 3.99 0.88
CA SER A 259 -3.27 3.56 -0.40
C SER A 259 -2.40 4.64 -0.99
N SER A 260 -1.39 4.21 -1.70
CA SER A 260 -0.53 5.03 -2.53
C SER A 260 -0.49 4.40 -3.91
N VAL A 261 -0.68 5.19 -4.96
CA VAL A 261 -0.55 4.75 -6.35
C VAL A 261 0.60 5.53 -6.98
N SER A 262 1.60 4.82 -7.51
CA SER A 262 2.84 5.42 -8.02
C SER A 262 3.16 4.97 -9.44
N ASN A 263 3.71 5.89 -10.23
CA ASN A 263 4.38 5.58 -11.49
C ASN A 263 5.89 5.82 -11.32
N PHE A 264 6.68 4.80 -11.57
CA PHE A 264 8.15 4.84 -11.43
C PHE A 264 8.85 5.15 -12.74
N ARG A 265 8.10 5.30 -13.83
CA ARG A 265 8.66 5.42 -15.18
C ARG A 265 9.67 4.27 -15.42
N THR A 266 10.87 4.60 -15.88
CA THR A 266 11.92 3.60 -16.16
C THR A 266 12.82 3.29 -14.96
N PHE A 267 12.61 3.87 -13.80
CA PHE A 267 13.53 3.76 -12.69
C PHE A 267 13.75 2.31 -12.24
N GLN A 268 12.65 1.61 -11.96
CA GLN A 268 12.73 0.21 -11.54
C GLN A 268 13.13 -0.71 -12.69
N SER A 269 12.60 -0.51 -13.90
CA SER A 269 12.96 -1.34 -15.06
C SER A 269 14.44 -1.22 -15.45
N ASN A 270 15.08 -0.06 -15.23
CA ASN A 270 16.52 0.09 -15.36
C ASN A 270 17.29 -0.79 -14.38
N ARG A 271 16.88 -0.82 -13.10
CA ARG A 271 17.50 -1.63 -12.05
C ARG A 271 17.24 -3.12 -12.22
N LEU A 272 16.03 -3.47 -12.66
CA LEU A 272 15.59 -4.83 -12.99
C LEU A 272 16.20 -5.37 -14.30
N ASN A 273 16.82 -4.51 -15.13
CA ASN A 273 17.17 -4.84 -16.50
C ASN A 273 15.96 -5.39 -17.30
N LEU A 274 14.76 -4.86 -16.98
CA LEU A 274 13.49 -5.22 -17.61
C LEU A 274 13.28 -4.37 -18.87
N ARG A 275 13.07 -5.03 -20.01
CA ARG A 275 12.99 -4.37 -21.31
C ARG A 275 11.89 -4.98 -22.17
N TYR A 276 11.51 -4.30 -23.21
CA TYR A 276 10.69 -4.85 -24.29
C TYR A 276 11.39 -4.67 -25.64
N LYS A 277 10.99 -5.49 -26.60
CA LYS A 277 11.47 -5.41 -27.95
C LYS A 277 10.63 -4.41 -28.74
N ALA A 278 11.19 -3.25 -29.02
CA ALA A 278 10.51 -2.20 -29.77
C ALA A 278 10.47 -2.50 -31.27
N GLU A 279 9.56 -1.84 -32.00
CA GLU A 279 9.39 -2.03 -33.45
C GLU A 279 10.65 -1.73 -34.27
N ASP A 280 11.52 -0.85 -33.78
CA ASP A 280 12.82 -0.53 -34.37
C ASP A 280 13.89 -1.64 -34.13
N GLY A 281 13.49 -2.76 -33.52
CA GLY A 281 14.35 -3.89 -33.19
C GLY A 281 15.25 -3.68 -31.99
N LYS A 282 15.18 -2.55 -31.30
CA LYS A 282 15.98 -2.26 -30.10
C LYS A 282 15.21 -2.66 -28.84
N ASN A 283 15.99 -3.03 -27.81
CA ASN A 283 15.43 -3.25 -26.49
C ASN A 283 15.35 -1.89 -25.76
N LYS A 284 14.13 -1.55 -25.28
CA LYS A 284 13.85 -0.35 -24.51
C LYS A 284 13.29 -0.71 -23.14
N HIS A 285 13.44 0.18 -22.16
CA HIS A 285 12.91 -0.02 -20.81
C HIS A 285 11.41 0.20 -20.79
N LEU A 286 10.73 -0.61 -19.98
CA LEU A 286 9.30 -0.50 -19.68
C LEU A 286 9.07 0.48 -18.51
N HIS A 287 7.85 0.91 -18.34
CA HIS A 287 7.42 1.59 -17.13
C HIS A 287 6.83 0.59 -16.12
N THR A 288 7.07 0.82 -14.84
CA THR A 288 6.46 0.07 -13.74
C THR A 288 5.59 0.99 -12.92
N LEU A 289 4.47 0.46 -12.46
CA LEU A 289 3.52 1.15 -11.60
C LEU A 289 3.11 0.21 -10.47
N ASN A 290 2.84 0.77 -9.29
CA ASN A 290 2.21 0.03 -8.22
C ASN A 290 1.06 0.81 -7.58
N GLY A 291 0.27 0.11 -6.80
CA GLY A 291 -0.73 0.70 -5.92
C GLY A 291 -1.19 -0.28 -4.86
N SER A 292 -1.53 0.24 -3.69
CA SER A 292 -2.13 -0.58 -2.64
C SER A 292 -3.63 -0.71 -2.87
N SER A 293 -4.13 -1.93 -2.85
CA SER A 293 -5.55 -2.24 -3.01
C SER A 293 -6.12 -3.01 -1.79
N LEU A 294 -6.06 -2.61 -0.55
CA LEU A 294 -5.55 -1.46 0.18
C LEU A 294 -4.63 -1.93 1.32
N ALA A 295 -4.11 -0.99 2.16
CA ALA A 295 -3.44 -1.33 3.42
C ALA A 295 -4.49 -1.62 4.52
N LEU A 296 -4.61 -2.90 4.93
CA LEU A 296 -5.72 -3.37 5.74
C LEU A 296 -5.85 -2.74 7.13
N PRO A 297 -4.76 -2.46 7.89
CA PRO A 297 -4.92 -1.94 9.24
C PRO A 297 -5.68 -0.62 9.31
N ARG A 298 -5.31 0.34 8.47
CA ARG A 298 -5.95 1.67 8.47
C ARG A 298 -7.36 1.62 7.87
N VAL A 299 -7.60 0.74 6.88
CA VAL A 299 -8.97 0.48 6.37
C VAL A 299 -9.82 -0.12 7.47
N MET A 300 -9.33 -1.11 8.22
CA MET A 300 -10.06 -1.68 9.36
C MET A 300 -10.33 -0.63 10.42
N ALA A 301 -9.35 0.20 10.79
CA ALA A 301 -9.53 1.29 11.73
C ALA A 301 -10.68 2.22 11.28
N ALA A 302 -10.64 2.68 10.03
CA ALA A 302 -11.67 3.56 9.47
C ALA A 302 -13.06 2.88 9.43
N LEU A 303 -13.15 1.60 9.05
CA LEU A 303 -14.40 0.85 9.04
C LEU A 303 -14.99 0.71 10.44
N LEU A 304 -14.16 0.41 11.45
CA LEU A 304 -14.62 0.31 12.85
C LEU A 304 -15.09 1.67 13.37
N GLU A 305 -14.34 2.73 13.10
CA GLU A 305 -14.64 4.06 13.60
C GLU A 305 -15.83 4.70 12.91
N ASN A 306 -15.92 4.58 11.56
CA ASN A 306 -16.93 5.29 10.78
C ASN A 306 -18.30 4.61 10.76
N ASN A 307 -18.36 3.31 11.04
CA ASN A 307 -19.59 2.52 10.94
C ASN A 307 -20.22 2.18 12.31
N GLN A 308 -19.88 2.93 13.34
CA GLN A 308 -20.45 2.78 14.68
C GLN A 308 -21.94 3.12 14.69
N THR A 309 -22.71 2.33 15.41
CA THR A 309 -24.12 2.54 15.69
C THR A 309 -24.42 2.23 17.15
N LYS A 310 -25.62 2.60 17.64
CA LYS A 310 -26.08 2.22 18.98
C LYS A 310 -26.19 0.70 19.19
N LYS A 311 -26.17 -0.09 18.11
CA LYS A 311 -26.34 -1.57 18.16
C LYS A 311 -25.04 -2.33 17.85
N GLY A 312 -23.93 -1.63 17.58
CA GLY A 312 -22.65 -2.23 17.20
C GLY A 312 -22.04 -1.59 15.97
N ILE A 313 -21.17 -2.30 15.27
CA ILE A 313 -20.50 -1.85 14.06
C ILE A 313 -21.18 -2.46 12.83
N THR A 314 -21.64 -1.61 11.91
CA THR A 314 -22.23 -2.06 10.66
C THR A 314 -21.12 -2.38 9.65
N ILE A 315 -21.12 -3.58 9.11
CA ILE A 315 -20.16 -3.98 8.06
C ILE A 315 -20.74 -3.60 6.68
N PRO A 316 -19.93 -3.00 5.78
CA PRO A 316 -20.35 -2.71 4.42
C PRO A 316 -20.93 -3.94 3.71
N ASN A 317 -22.03 -3.75 2.95
CA ASN A 317 -22.74 -4.85 2.30
C ASN A 317 -21.86 -5.67 1.36
N VAL A 318 -20.85 -5.04 0.74
CA VAL A 318 -19.91 -5.71 -0.18
C VAL A 318 -19.02 -6.74 0.51
N LEU A 319 -18.84 -6.64 1.83
CA LEU A 319 -18.06 -7.59 2.64
C LEU A 319 -18.90 -8.76 3.16
N VAL A 320 -20.22 -8.67 3.13
CA VAL A 320 -21.13 -9.70 3.66
C VAL A 320 -20.99 -11.04 2.93
N PRO A 321 -20.94 -11.11 1.58
CA PRO A 321 -20.78 -12.37 0.86
C PRO A 321 -19.46 -13.09 1.17
N VAL A 322 -18.36 -12.36 1.33
CA VAL A 322 -17.02 -12.91 1.63
C VAL A 322 -16.86 -13.26 3.11
N SER A 323 -17.61 -12.59 4.00
CA SER A 323 -17.56 -12.86 5.44
C SER A 323 -18.50 -13.98 5.88
N TYR A 324 -19.44 -14.41 5.04
CA TYR A 324 -20.52 -15.38 5.36
C TYR A 324 -21.32 -15.06 6.63
N THR A 325 -21.31 -13.81 7.07
CA THR A 325 -22.05 -13.36 8.27
C THR A 325 -22.45 -11.91 8.12
N HIS A 326 -23.65 -11.59 8.59
CA HIS A 326 -23.98 -10.24 9.05
C HIS A 326 -23.20 -10.03 10.34
N LEU A 327 -22.04 -9.36 10.26
CA LEU A 327 -21.29 -8.99 11.45
C LEU A 327 -21.87 -7.69 12.02
N THR A 328 -23.05 -7.80 12.63
CA THR A 328 -23.30 -6.96 13.80
C THR A 328 -22.41 -7.53 14.89
N LEU A 329 -21.39 -6.79 15.31
CA LEU A 329 -20.65 -7.17 16.51
C LEU A 329 -21.66 -7.30 17.66
N PRO A 330 -21.55 -8.35 18.50
CA PRO A 330 -22.56 -8.58 19.54
C PRO A 330 -22.64 -7.35 20.43
N THR A 331 -23.84 -6.83 20.64
CA THR A 331 -24.13 -5.99 21.80
C THR A 331 -23.78 -6.82 23.03
N LYS A 332 -22.98 -6.27 23.95
CA LYS A 332 -22.84 -6.86 25.28
C LYS A 332 -24.26 -7.10 25.82
N ALA A 333 -24.56 -8.36 26.12
CA ALA A 333 -25.73 -8.74 26.92
C ALA A 333 -25.57 -8.20 28.34
#